data_35c43b38b3090d1fbb41108c94cc242d
#
_entry.id   35c43b38b3090d1fbb41108c94cc242d
#
_cell.length_a   1.000
_cell.length_b   1.000
_cell.length_c   1.000
_cell.angle_alpha   90.00
_cell.angle_beta   90.00
_cell.angle_gamma   90.00
#
_symmetry.space_group_name_H-M   'P 1'
#
loop_
_entity.id
_entity.type
_entity.pdbx_description
1 polymer ?
#
loop_
_entity_poly.entity_id
_entity_poly.type
_entity_poly.pdbx_seq_one_letter_code
_entity_poly.pdbx_strand_id
1 'polypeptide(L)'
;MSAEPKTASITRETLTEWRVAALARQRDGENATVASEDALLASRRSVIADDADPRNIWVFGYGSLICNPIIEHDRRIVARAHGFHRRFCLWTKIGRGSPECPGLVLSLDRGGSCHGVAYRLCADTAIAELDLLWRREMLTLAYDARWLKLQTDEGEKRALAFVANPHRPAYAPPMPFESTVDAIANAHGFNGFCRDYLFDTLDGMRACGIRDRHMEKLASAVRERLASSA
;
A
#
# COMPACT_ATOMS: atom_id res chain seq x y z
N MET A 1 -5.17 33.70 -8.94
CA MET A 1 -4.24 32.57 -8.85
C MET A 1 -4.47 31.91 -7.48
N SER A 2 -5.37 30.93 -7.41
CA SER A 2 -5.61 30.17 -6.19
C SER A 2 -4.48 29.18 -6.05
N ALA A 3 -3.74 29.26 -4.93
CA ALA A 3 -2.73 28.28 -4.59
C ALA A 3 -3.39 26.89 -4.48
N GLU A 4 -2.96 25.96 -5.32
CA GLU A 4 -3.36 24.56 -5.15
C GLU A 4 -3.02 24.10 -3.73
N PRO A 5 -3.95 23.43 -3.04
CA PRO A 5 -3.67 22.95 -1.69
C PRO A 5 -2.49 21.96 -1.77
N LYS A 6 -1.43 22.25 -0.99
CA LYS A 6 -0.29 21.34 -0.85
C LYS A 6 -0.80 19.95 -0.55
N THR A 7 -0.52 19.00 -1.44
CA THR A 7 -0.83 17.58 -1.32
C THR A 7 -0.38 17.09 0.06
N ALA A 8 -1.32 16.63 0.88
CA ALA A 8 -0.99 16.09 2.20
C ALA A 8 -0.32 14.73 2.00
N SER A 9 1.00 14.68 2.02
CA SER A 9 1.75 13.44 1.91
C SER A 9 1.54 12.57 3.16
N ILE A 10 1.45 11.25 2.97
CA ILE A 10 1.47 10.29 4.08
C ILE A 10 2.89 10.26 4.63
N THR A 11 3.09 10.88 5.79
CA THR A 11 4.34 10.92 6.55
C THR A 11 4.15 10.20 7.89
N ARG A 12 5.24 9.90 8.57
CA ARG A 12 5.20 9.37 9.92
C ARG A 12 4.39 10.27 10.87
N GLU A 13 4.61 11.58 10.80
CA GLU A 13 3.90 12.58 11.60
C GLU A 13 2.39 12.58 11.35
N THR A 14 1.97 12.62 10.07
CA THR A 14 0.53 12.63 9.71
C THR A 14 -0.20 11.36 10.11
N LEU A 15 0.49 10.22 10.19
CA LEU A 15 -0.07 8.96 10.69
C LEU A 15 -0.13 8.93 12.22
N THR A 16 0.91 9.41 12.90
CA THR A 16 0.96 9.48 14.37
C THR A 16 -0.15 10.36 14.92
N GLU A 17 -0.41 11.49 14.27
CA GLU A 17 -1.45 12.44 14.67
C GLU A 17 -2.84 12.14 14.12
N TRP A 18 -3.06 10.98 13.52
CA TRP A 18 -4.35 10.61 12.91
C TRP A 18 -4.88 11.58 11.85
N ARG A 19 -4.05 12.44 11.31
CA ARG A 19 -4.46 13.43 10.30
C ARG A 19 -5.03 12.77 9.04
N VAL A 20 -4.52 11.61 8.65
CA VAL A 20 -5.04 10.86 7.50
C VAL A 20 -6.49 10.42 7.72
N ALA A 21 -6.81 9.93 8.92
CA ALA A 21 -8.18 9.55 9.29
C ALA A 21 -9.10 10.77 9.38
N ALA A 22 -8.60 11.89 9.93
CA ALA A 22 -9.34 13.15 10.01
C ALA A 22 -9.64 13.72 8.62
N LEU A 23 -8.67 13.73 7.71
CA LEU A 23 -8.83 14.16 6.32
C LEU A 23 -9.84 13.28 5.56
N ALA A 24 -9.79 11.96 5.77
CA ALA A 24 -10.75 11.04 5.18
C ALA A 24 -12.18 11.36 5.63
N ARG A 25 -12.40 11.55 6.93
CA ARG A 25 -13.70 11.89 7.49
C ARG A 25 -14.19 13.28 7.05
N GLN A 26 -13.30 14.26 7.01
CA GLN A 26 -13.64 15.62 6.58
C GLN A 26 -14.10 15.65 5.12
N ARG A 27 -13.53 14.81 4.26
CA ARG A 27 -13.83 14.77 2.83
C ARG A 27 -15.08 13.94 2.50
N ASP A 28 -15.23 12.77 3.13
CA ASP A 28 -16.29 11.81 2.83
C ASP A 28 -17.45 11.87 3.84
N GLY A 29 -17.35 12.75 4.86
CA GLY A 29 -18.36 12.88 5.91
C GLY A 29 -18.54 11.60 6.71
N GLU A 30 -19.76 11.38 7.23
CA GLU A 30 -20.12 10.17 7.99
C GLU A 30 -20.08 8.88 7.16
N ASN A 31 -20.00 8.99 5.83
CA ASN A 31 -19.90 7.86 4.91
C ASN A 31 -18.46 7.33 4.75
N ALA A 32 -17.45 8.00 5.34
CA ALA A 32 -16.08 7.51 5.32
C ALA A 32 -15.98 6.23 6.17
N THR A 33 -15.82 5.09 5.52
CA THR A 33 -15.57 3.81 6.19
C THR A 33 -14.12 3.77 6.70
N VAL A 34 -13.85 4.53 7.77
CA VAL A 34 -12.54 4.59 8.42
C VAL A 34 -12.62 3.82 9.74
N ALA A 35 -11.70 2.87 9.92
CA ALA A 35 -11.61 2.09 11.14
C ALA A 35 -11.30 2.99 12.36
N SER A 36 -11.87 2.67 13.52
CA SER A 36 -11.49 3.30 14.78
C SER A 36 -10.11 2.82 15.23
N GLU A 37 -9.47 3.57 16.12
CA GLU A 37 -8.19 3.17 16.70
C GLU A 37 -8.29 1.81 17.40
N ASP A 38 -9.34 1.60 18.19
CA ASP A 38 -9.58 0.34 18.87
C ASP A 38 -9.76 -0.83 17.89
N ALA A 39 -10.43 -0.60 16.75
CA ALA A 39 -10.59 -1.61 15.71
C ALA A 39 -9.24 -1.95 15.03
N LEU A 40 -8.40 -0.95 14.78
CA LEU A 40 -7.06 -1.16 14.24
C LEU A 40 -6.18 -1.93 15.23
N LEU A 41 -6.19 -1.55 16.50
CA LEU A 41 -5.44 -2.20 17.56
C LEU A 41 -5.91 -3.65 17.76
N ALA A 42 -7.20 -3.88 17.81
CA ALA A 42 -7.78 -5.23 17.89
C ALA A 42 -7.39 -6.08 16.68
N SER A 43 -7.44 -5.51 15.48
CA SER A 43 -7.00 -6.18 14.24
C SER A 43 -5.51 -6.52 14.29
N ARG A 44 -4.64 -5.61 14.75
CA ARG A 44 -3.21 -5.89 14.90
C ARG A 44 -2.97 -7.03 15.89
N ARG A 45 -3.59 -6.97 17.08
CA ARG A 45 -3.46 -7.99 18.12
C ARG A 45 -3.94 -9.38 17.69
N SER A 46 -4.91 -9.44 16.79
CA SER A 46 -5.39 -10.72 16.24
C SER A 46 -4.36 -11.43 15.34
N VAL A 47 -3.37 -10.68 14.82
CA VAL A 47 -2.32 -11.17 13.91
C VAL A 47 -0.97 -11.27 14.62
N ILE A 48 -0.67 -10.33 15.51
CA ILE A 48 0.57 -10.21 16.27
C ILE A 48 0.21 -9.85 17.69
N ALA A 49 0.49 -10.76 18.62
CA ALA A 49 0.30 -10.51 20.04
C ALA A 49 1.28 -9.43 20.56
N ASP A 50 0.89 -8.74 21.64
CA ASP A 50 1.73 -7.69 22.23
C ASP A 50 3.03 -8.25 22.85
N ASP A 51 3.05 -9.52 23.22
CA ASP A 51 4.20 -10.26 23.74
C ASP A 51 5.01 -11.02 22.67
N ALA A 52 4.73 -10.79 21.39
CA ALA A 52 5.51 -11.40 20.32
C ALA A 52 6.97 -10.97 20.39
N ASP A 53 7.90 -11.91 20.11
CA ASP A 53 9.34 -11.59 20.08
C ASP A 53 9.65 -10.49 19.04
N PRO A 54 9.98 -9.28 19.48
CA PRO A 54 10.16 -8.14 18.57
C PRO A 54 11.41 -8.25 17.69
N ARG A 55 12.38 -9.11 18.05
CA ARG A 55 13.69 -9.22 17.39
C ARG A 55 13.62 -9.81 15.97
N ASN A 56 12.51 -10.43 15.61
CA ASN A 56 12.39 -11.13 14.32
C ASN A 56 11.07 -10.82 13.59
N ILE A 57 10.58 -9.61 13.74
CA ILE A 57 9.39 -9.16 13.00
C ILE A 57 9.83 -8.54 11.67
N TRP A 58 9.43 -9.18 10.58
CA TRP A 58 9.66 -8.70 9.22
C TRP A 58 8.37 -8.23 8.60
N VAL A 59 8.44 -7.18 7.78
CA VAL A 59 7.33 -6.63 6.98
C VAL A 59 7.70 -6.70 5.52
N PHE A 60 6.80 -7.17 4.67
CA PHE A 60 7.01 -7.26 3.23
C PHE A 60 6.38 -6.09 2.50
N GLY A 61 7.22 -5.22 1.95
CA GLY A 61 6.84 -4.12 1.07
C GLY A 61 6.86 -4.56 -0.40
N TYR A 62 5.74 -4.38 -1.08
CA TYR A 62 5.59 -4.72 -2.50
C TYR A 62 5.03 -3.55 -3.35
N GLY A 63 4.63 -2.45 -2.71
CA GLY A 63 4.06 -1.23 -3.31
C GLY A 63 4.70 0.01 -2.70
N SER A 64 3.88 0.91 -2.17
CA SER A 64 4.32 2.18 -1.58
C SER A 64 5.35 2.03 -0.45
N LEU A 65 5.37 0.90 0.27
CA LEU A 65 6.38 0.62 1.28
C LEU A 65 7.80 0.46 0.70
N ILE A 66 7.95 0.24 -0.62
CA ILE A 66 9.27 0.18 -1.25
C ILE A 66 9.88 1.58 -1.36
N CYS A 67 9.10 2.56 -1.81
CA CYS A 67 9.58 3.94 -2.00
C CYS A 67 9.45 4.81 -0.75
N ASN A 68 8.52 4.47 0.14
CA ASN A 68 8.30 5.20 1.39
C ASN A 68 7.93 4.22 2.52
N PRO A 69 8.88 3.51 3.12
CA PRO A 69 8.62 2.51 4.17
C PRO A 69 8.02 3.13 5.43
N ILE A 70 8.37 4.37 5.80
CA ILE A 70 7.97 5.12 7.00
C ILE A 70 8.23 4.42 8.35
N ILE A 71 8.50 3.12 8.35
CA ILE A 71 8.77 2.30 9.53
C ILE A 71 10.27 2.28 9.85
N GLU A 72 10.62 2.30 11.12
CA GLU A 72 12.00 2.10 11.58
C GLU A 72 12.38 0.63 11.39
N HIS A 73 13.49 0.42 10.71
CA HIS A 73 14.01 -0.92 10.42
C HIS A 73 15.53 -0.92 10.49
N ASP A 74 16.09 -1.99 11.02
CA ASP A 74 17.53 -2.18 11.12
C ASP A 74 18.09 -2.99 9.94
N ARG A 75 17.22 -3.63 9.15
CA ARG A 75 17.62 -4.43 8.00
C ARG A 75 16.58 -4.40 6.90
N ARG A 76 17.06 -4.41 5.66
CA ARG A 76 16.23 -4.61 4.47
C ARG A 76 16.89 -5.56 3.50
N ILE A 77 16.12 -6.44 2.88
CA ILE A 77 16.57 -7.40 1.88
C ILE A 77 15.55 -7.54 0.77
N VAL A 78 16.02 -7.79 -0.45
CA VAL A 78 15.10 -8.17 -1.55
C VAL A 78 14.57 -9.57 -1.27
N ALA A 79 13.27 -9.73 -1.46
CA ALA A 79 12.58 -10.98 -1.15
C ALA A 79 11.51 -11.30 -2.20
N ARG A 80 11.17 -12.58 -2.31
CA ARG A 80 10.13 -13.09 -3.21
C ARG A 80 9.05 -13.81 -2.42
N ALA A 81 7.81 -13.36 -2.57
CA ALA A 81 6.62 -14.08 -2.11
C ALA A 81 6.11 -14.99 -3.23
N HIS A 82 5.85 -16.25 -2.92
CA HIS A 82 5.18 -17.20 -3.82
C HIS A 82 3.69 -17.30 -3.49
N GLY A 83 2.87 -17.61 -4.49
CA GLY A 83 1.42 -17.69 -4.33
C GLY A 83 0.69 -16.35 -4.35
N PHE A 84 1.42 -15.26 -4.59
CA PHE A 84 0.89 -13.91 -4.71
C PHE A 84 1.59 -13.14 -5.82
N HIS A 85 0.85 -12.27 -6.51
CA HIS A 85 1.39 -11.34 -7.47
C HIS A 85 0.92 -9.91 -7.17
N ARG A 86 1.69 -8.92 -7.58
CA ARG A 86 1.33 -7.50 -7.46
C ARG A 86 0.29 -7.12 -8.52
N ARG A 87 -0.80 -6.47 -8.11
CA ARG A 87 -1.83 -5.98 -9.02
C ARG A 87 -2.49 -4.71 -8.46
N PHE A 88 -2.89 -3.80 -9.33
CA PHE A 88 -3.83 -2.74 -9.00
C PHE A 88 -5.23 -3.37 -8.87
N CYS A 89 -5.63 -3.66 -7.64
CA CYS A 89 -6.85 -4.44 -7.36
C CYS A 89 -7.64 -3.98 -6.15
N LEU A 90 -7.37 -2.81 -5.64
CA LEU A 90 -8.19 -2.22 -4.60
C LEU A 90 -8.65 -0.83 -5.04
N TRP A 91 -9.97 -0.65 -5.13
CA TRP A 91 -10.57 0.65 -5.31
C TRP A 91 -10.32 1.53 -4.09
N THR A 92 -9.93 2.76 -4.34
CA THR A 92 -9.80 3.79 -3.31
C THR A 92 -10.57 5.03 -3.68
N LYS A 93 -11.34 5.55 -2.72
CA LYS A 93 -12.02 6.84 -2.77
C LYS A 93 -11.31 7.86 -1.87
N ILE A 94 -10.20 7.43 -1.23
CA ILE A 94 -9.43 8.19 -0.26
C ILE A 94 -7.96 8.21 -0.73
N GLY A 95 -7.31 9.35 -0.67
CA GLY A 95 -5.88 9.47 -0.96
C GLY A 95 -5.55 9.56 -2.44
N ARG A 96 -5.63 8.51 -3.21
CA ARG A 96 -5.32 8.45 -4.65
C ARG A 96 -6.55 8.41 -5.55
N GLY A 97 -7.73 8.62 -4.99
CA GLY A 97 -9.01 8.72 -5.66
C GLY A 97 -9.97 9.58 -4.87
N SER A 98 -11.17 9.78 -5.41
CA SER A 98 -12.29 10.45 -4.75
C SER A 98 -13.58 9.63 -4.94
N PRO A 99 -14.67 9.94 -4.25
CA PRO A 99 -15.96 9.28 -4.49
C PRO A 99 -16.43 9.39 -5.95
N GLU A 100 -16.18 10.55 -6.60
CA GLU A 100 -16.58 10.85 -7.98
C GLU A 100 -15.65 10.21 -9.01
N CYS A 101 -14.37 10.03 -8.66
CA CYS A 101 -13.34 9.43 -9.51
C CYS A 101 -12.48 8.47 -8.69
N PRO A 102 -12.96 7.26 -8.42
CA PRO A 102 -12.22 6.25 -7.66
C PRO A 102 -10.92 5.86 -8.36
N GLY A 103 -9.84 5.79 -7.59
CA GLY A 103 -8.54 5.30 -8.08
C GLY A 103 -8.33 3.82 -7.75
N LEU A 104 -7.25 3.27 -8.27
CA LEU A 104 -6.79 1.92 -7.96
C LEU A 104 -5.46 1.97 -7.23
N VAL A 105 -5.32 1.16 -6.18
CA VAL A 105 -4.05 0.96 -5.49
C VAL A 105 -3.60 -0.49 -5.53
N LEU A 106 -2.30 -0.68 -5.34
CA LEU A 106 -1.67 -1.99 -5.37
C LEU A 106 -2.04 -2.83 -4.16
N SER A 107 -2.23 -4.13 -4.42
CA SER A 107 -2.21 -5.15 -3.41
C SER A 107 -1.54 -6.43 -3.94
N LEU A 108 -1.25 -7.35 -3.04
CA LEU A 108 -0.96 -8.74 -3.38
C LEU A 108 -2.27 -9.47 -3.64
N ASP A 109 -2.44 -9.94 -4.86
CA ASP A 109 -3.54 -10.82 -5.24
C ASP A 109 -3.04 -12.26 -5.37
N ARG A 110 -3.93 -13.24 -5.28
CA ARG A 110 -3.58 -14.67 -5.28
C ARG A 110 -3.01 -15.12 -6.61
N GLY A 111 -2.04 -16.04 -6.54
CA GLY A 111 -1.38 -16.65 -7.69
C GLY A 111 -0.04 -15.99 -8.05
N GLY A 112 0.80 -16.71 -8.78
CA GLY A 112 2.08 -16.25 -9.27
C GLY A 112 3.14 -16.02 -8.19
N SER A 113 3.95 -14.99 -8.38
CA SER A 113 4.97 -14.57 -7.42
C SER A 113 5.22 -13.07 -7.49
N CYS A 114 5.67 -12.49 -6.39
CA CYS A 114 5.95 -11.07 -6.27
C CYS A 114 7.34 -10.84 -5.67
N HIS A 115 8.21 -10.08 -6.35
CA HIS A 115 9.43 -9.55 -5.75
C HIS A 115 9.12 -8.24 -5.03
N GLY A 116 9.69 -8.08 -3.86
CA GLY A 116 9.55 -6.90 -3.02
C GLY A 116 10.72 -6.76 -2.07
N VAL A 117 10.56 -5.97 -1.03
CA VAL A 117 11.56 -5.73 0.00
C VAL A 117 11.01 -6.18 1.35
N ALA A 118 11.75 -7.02 2.05
CA ALA A 118 11.48 -7.37 3.44
C ALA A 118 12.28 -6.44 4.36
N TYR A 119 11.59 -5.81 5.30
CA TYR A 119 12.14 -4.91 6.32
C TYR A 119 12.06 -5.60 7.68
N ARG A 120 13.18 -5.73 8.40
CA ARG A 120 13.17 -6.15 9.79
C ARG A 120 12.98 -4.93 10.68
N LEU A 121 11.95 -4.94 11.50
CA LEU A 121 11.69 -3.83 12.42
C LEU A 121 12.77 -3.76 13.49
N CYS A 122 13.10 -2.55 13.94
CA CYS A 122 13.95 -2.35 15.11
C CYS A 122 13.26 -2.93 16.35
N ALA A 123 13.94 -3.79 17.09
CA ALA A 123 13.33 -4.55 18.19
C ALA A 123 12.69 -3.63 19.24
N ASP A 124 13.36 -2.54 19.60
CA ASP A 124 12.92 -1.62 20.65
C ASP A 124 11.64 -0.84 20.29
N THR A 125 11.36 -0.69 18.99
CA THR A 125 10.22 0.08 18.50
C THR A 125 9.20 -0.77 17.72
N ALA A 126 9.42 -2.07 17.58
CA ALA A 126 8.67 -2.95 16.67
C ALA A 126 7.15 -2.87 16.85
N ILE A 127 6.64 -2.86 18.07
CA ILE A 127 5.18 -2.78 18.32
C ILE A 127 4.63 -1.41 17.91
N ALA A 128 5.33 -0.32 18.23
CA ALA A 128 4.92 1.03 17.82
C ALA A 128 4.95 1.19 16.29
N GLU A 129 5.94 0.59 15.61
CA GLU A 129 6.03 0.56 14.16
C GLU A 129 4.90 -0.24 13.52
N LEU A 130 4.49 -1.34 14.13
CA LEU A 130 3.32 -2.10 13.70
C LEU A 130 2.03 -1.30 13.86
N ASP A 131 1.84 -0.58 14.96
CA ASP A 131 0.66 0.27 15.15
C ASP A 131 0.62 1.39 14.10
N LEU A 132 1.76 2.02 13.80
CA LEU A 132 1.89 3.02 12.74
C LEU A 132 1.54 2.42 11.36
N LEU A 133 2.03 1.20 11.09
CA LEU A 133 1.76 0.48 9.84
C LEU A 133 0.27 0.13 9.70
N TRP A 134 -0.40 -0.27 10.79
CA TRP A 134 -1.85 -0.51 10.78
C TRP A 134 -2.65 0.76 10.48
N ARG A 135 -2.26 1.89 11.05
CA ARG A 135 -2.86 3.21 10.72
C ARG A 135 -2.74 3.56 9.26
N ARG A 136 -1.66 3.12 8.60
CA ARG A 136 -1.41 3.37 7.18
C ARG A 136 -2.17 2.41 6.27
N GLU A 137 -2.00 1.10 6.50
CA GLU A 137 -2.45 0.08 5.56
C GLU A 137 -3.88 -0.38 5.84
N MET A 138 -4.29 -0.38 7.11
CA MET A 138 -5.57 -0.93 7.54
C MET A 138 -6.64 0.14 7.82
N LEU A 139 -6.41 1.39 7.43
CA LEU A 139 -7.33 2.51 7.68
C LEU A 139 -8.77 2.23 7.25
N THR A 140 -8.96 1.56 6.10
CA THR A 140 -10.27 1.19 5.55
C THR A 140 -10.59 -0.29 5.71
N LEU A 141 -9.71 -1.06 6.36
CA LEU A 141 -9.80 -2.53 6.46
C LEU A 141 -9.95 -3.24 5.10
N ALA A 142 -9.40 -2.64 4.04
CA ALA A 142 -9.46 -3.18 2.69
C ALA A 142 -8.55 -4.40 2.48
N TYR A 143 -7.49 -4.48 3.29
CA TYR A 143 -6.53 -5.58 3.26
C TYR A 143 -6.81 -6.63 4.35
N ASP A 144 -6.25 -7.82 4.16
CA ASP A 144 -5.99 -8.78 5.24
C ASP A 144 -4.49 -8.74 5.58
N ALA A 145 -4.15 -8.60 6.84
CA ALA A 145 -2.78 -8.76 7.31
C ALA A 145 -2.46 -10.26 7.47
N ARG A 146 -1.41 -10.75 6.80
CA ARG A 146 -1.03 -12.17 6.78
C ARG A 146 0.46 -12.37 6.90
N TRP A 147 0.85 -13.45 7.56
CA TRP A 147 2.21 -13.93 7.56
C TRP A 147 2.49 -14.73 6.28
N LEU A 148 3.48 -14.29 5.51
CA LEU A 148 3.93 -14.97 4.30
C LEU A 148 5.33 -15.56 4.50
N LYS A 149 5.61 -16.67 3.80
CA LYS A 149 6.95 -17.18 3.61
C LYS A 149 7.58 -16.49 2.42
N LEU A 150 8.74 -15.90 2.62
CA LEU A 150 9.52 -15.17 1.61
C LEU A 150 10.81 -15.93 1.34
N GLN A 151 11.13 -16.07 0.07
CA GLN A 151 12.44 -16.54 -0.37
C GLN A 151 13.39 -15.33 -0.48
N THR A 152 14.58 -15.44 0.09
CA THR A 152 15.65 -14.45 0.00
C THR A 152 16.99 -15.13 -0.26
N ASP A 153 18.02 -14.36 -0.62
CA ASP A 153 19.38 -14.88 -0.79
C ASP A 153 19.99 -15.39 0.54
N GLU A 154 19.39 -15.01 1.67
CA GLU A 154 19.77 -15.43 3.01
C GLU A 154 18.89 -16.56 3.57
N GLY A 155 18.15 -17.27 2.72
CA GLY A 155 17.19 -18.29 3.09
C GLY A 155 15.78 -17.78 3.30
N GLU A 156 14.89 -18.63 3.81
CA GLU A 156 13.49 -18.32 4.05
C GLU A 156 13.32 -17.35 5.21
N LYS A 157 12.46 -16.36 5.02
CA LYS A 157 12.00 -15.44 6.08
C LYS A 157 10.48 -15.52 6.19
N ARG A 158 9.96 -15.34 7.39
CA ARG A 158 8.52 -15.15 7.63
C ARG A 158 8.25 -13.67 7.82
N ALA A 159 7.41 -13.08 7.00
CA ALA A 159 7.13 -11.65 7.05
C ALA A 159 5.63 -11.36 7.01
N LEU A 160 5.23 -10.30 7.69
CA LEU A 160 3.90 -9.73 7.61
C LEU A 160 3.71 -9.05 6.26
N ALA A 161 2.57 -9.26 5.61
CA ALA A 161 2.17 -8.60 4.39
C ALA A 161 0.67 -8.25 4.42
N PHE A 162 0.30 -7.20 3.72
CA PHE A 162 -1.10 -6.79 3.52
C PHE A 162 -1.56 -7.27 2.16
N VAL A 163 -2.54 -8.17 2.14
CA VAL A 163 -3.01 -8.85 0.92
C VAL A 163 -4.45 -8.46 0.60
N ALA A 164 -4.83 -8.49 -0.67
CA ALA A 164 -6.20 -8.25 -1.07
C ALA A 164 -7.13 -9.33 -0.52
N ASN A 165 -8.31 -8.91 -0.07
CA ASN A 165 -9.39 -9.82 0.28
C ASN A 165 -10.51 -9.70 -0.75
N PRO A 166 -10.74 -10.74 -1.59
CA PRO A 166 -11.77 -10.71 -2.62
C PRO A 166 -13.21 -10.52 -2.09
N HIS A 167 -13.44 -10.72 -0.81
CA HIS A 167 -14.76 -10.53 -0.17
C HIS A 167 -14.97 -9.11 0.35
N ARG A 168 -13.97 -8.23 0.25
CA ARG A 168 -14.11 -6.83 0.66
C ARG A 168 -14.68 -5.96 -0.47
N PRO A 169 -15.54 -4.98 -0.17
CA PRO A 169 -16.12 -4.08 -1.19
C PRO A 169 -15.10 -3.31 -2.02
N ALA A 170 -13.92 -3.06 -1.45
CA ALA A 170 -12.84 -2.38 -2.16
C ALA A 170 -12.13 -3.25 -3.19
N TYR A 171 -12.35 -4.58 -3.20
CA TYR A 171 -11.67 -5.46 -4.15
C TYR A 171 -12.17 -5.21 -5.58
N ALA A 172 -11.22 -4.97 -6.48
CA ALA A 172 -11.45 -4.90 -7.91
C ALA A 172 -11.11 -6.26 -8.54
N PRO A 173 -12.11 -7.03 -9.02
CA PRO A 173 -11.84 -8.26 -9.74
C PRO A 173 -11.02 -7.98 -11.01
N PRO A 174 -10.45 -8.99 -11.67
CA PRO A 174 -9.78 -8.80 -12.95
C PRO A 174 -10.68 -8.08 -13.94
N MET A 175 -10.16 -7.00 -14.51
CA MET A 175 -10.85 -6.14 -15.48
C MET A 175 -9.99 -5.97 -16.74
N PRO A 176 -10.56 -5.47 -17.86
CA PRO A 176 -9.79 -5.16 -19.05
C PRO A 176 -8.61 -4.23 -18.74
N PHE A 177 -7.50 -4.43 -19.42
CA PHE A 177 -6.27 -3.65 -19.21
C PHE A 177 -6.51 -2.15 -19.37
N GLU A 178 -7.25 -1.76 -20.42
CA GLU A 178 -7.58 -0.36 -20.71
C GLU A 178 -8.40 0.29 -19.58
N SER A 179 -9.32 -0.44 -18.96
CA SER A 179 -10.09 0.07 -17.81
C SER A 179 -9.18 0.34 -16.60
N THR A 180 -8.15 -0.49 -16.42
CA THR A 180 -7.14 -0.26 -15.37
C THR A 180 -6.29 0.98 -15.70
N VAL A 181 -5.89 1.15 -16.96
CA VAL A 181 -5.16 2.34 -17.45
C VAL A 181 -5.98 3.60 -17.18
N ASP A 182 -7.28 3.60 -17.58
CA ASP A 182 -8.17 4.75 -17.40
C ASP A 182 -8.35 5.14 -15.92
N ALA A 183 -8.58 4.16 -15.06
CA ALA A 183 -8.75 4.41 -13.63
C ALA A 183 -7.48 5.03 -13.01
N ILE A 184 -6.28 4.57 -13.42
CA ILE A 184 -5.02 5.09 -12.89
C ILE A 184 -4.68 6.45 -13.49
N ALA A 185 -4.92 6.67 -14.77
CA ALA A 185 -4.60 7.93 -15.46
C ALA A 185 -5.39 9.12 -14.90
N ASN A 186 -6.68 8.90 -14.62
CA ASN A 186 -7.63 9.99 -14.34
C ASN A 186 -7.85 10.26 -12.84
N ALA A 187 -7.72 9.25 -11.99
CA ALA A 187 -8.06 9.41 -10.58
C ALA A 187 -7.06 10.26 -9.82
N HIS A 188 -7.58 11.10 -8.92
CA HIS A 188 -6.78 11.88 -7.98
C HIS A 188 -7.50 12.01 -6.64
N GLY A 189 -6.73 12.22 -5.59
CA GLY A 189 -7.23 12.43 -4.24
C GLY A 189 -6.36 13.40 -3.45
N PHE A 190 -6.54 13.48 -2.14
CA PHE A 190 -5.75 14.41 -1.32
C PHE A 190 -4.25 14.06 -1.26
N ASN A 191 -3.88 12.82 -1.56
CA ASN A 191 -2.49 12.35 -1.61
C ASN A 191 -1.91 12.37 -3.04
N GLY A 192 -2.55 13.12 -3.96
CA GLY A 192 -2.14 13.30 -5.35
C GLY A 192 -2.78 12.32 -6.34
N PHE A 193 -2.26 12.32 -7.55
CA PHE A 193 -2.77 11.49 -8.62
C PHE A 193 -2.46 10.00 -8.44
N CYS A 194 -3.36 9.14 -8.89
CA CYS A 194 -3.15 7.70 -8.87
C CYS A 194 -1.99 7.29 -9.79
N ARG A 195 -1.81 7.95 -10.92
CA ARG A 195 -0.66 7.74 -11.83
C ARG A 195 0.70 8.01 -11.16
N ASP A 196 0.79 9.03 -10.30
CA ASP A 196 2.04 9.33 -9.60
C ASP A 196 2.41 8.17 -8.65
N TYR A 197 1.42 7.58 -7.97
CA TYR A 197 1.63 6.39 -7.15
C TYR A 197 2.20 5.21 -7.96
N LEU A 198 1.72 5.00 -9.20
CA LEU A 198 2.26 3.97 -10.10
C LEU A 198 3.73 4.28 -10.45
N PHE A 199 4.03 5.53 -10.83
CA PHE A 199 5.38 5.92 -11.26
C PHE A 199 6.38 5.88 -10.10
N ASP A 200 6.02 6.45 -8.94
CA ASP A 200 6.84 6.43 -7.72
C ASP A 200 7.16 4.99 -7.28
N THR A 201 6.13 4.11 -7.31
CA THR A 201 6.32 2.70 -6.96
C THR A 201 7.29 2.01 -7.92
N LEU A 202 7.14 2.25 -9.21
CA LEU A 202 8.01 1.66 -10.24
C LEU A 202 9.46 2.14 -10.09
N ASP A 203 9.66 3.42 -9.79
CA ASP A 203 10.99 3.98 -9.57
C ASP A 203 11.62 3.44 -8.28
N GLY A 204 10.86 3.32 -7.21
CA GLY A 204 11.31 2.65 -5.98
C GLY A 204 11.70 1.19 -6.20
N MET A 205 10.95 0.45 -7.02
CA MET A 205 11.28 -0.93 -7.41
C MET A 205 12.61 -1.00 -8.18
N ARG A 206 12.79 -0.12 -9.17
CA ARG A 206 14.03 -0.02 -9.96
C ARG A 206 15.25 0.28 -9.08
N ALA A 207 15.09 1.20 -8.12
CA ALA A 207 16.14 1.53 -7.16
C ALA A 207 16.55 0.33 -6.29
N CYS A 208 15.66 -0.66 -6.11
CA CYS A 208 15.94 -1.91 -5.41
C CYS A 208 16.35 -3.06 -6.35
N GLY A 209 16.57 -2.79 -7.65
CA GLY A 209 16.89 -3.83 -8.64
C GLY A 209 15.72 -4.75 -9.00
N ILE A 210 14.51 -4.38 -8.62
CA ILE A 210 13.30 -5.18 -8.88
C ILE A 210 12.70 -4.76 -10.22
N ARG A 211 12.51 -5.72 -11.12
CA ARG A 211 11.82 -5.53 -12.41
C ARG A 211 10.45 -6.19 -12.39
N ASP A 212 9.46 -5.51 -12.94
CA ASP A 212 8.09 -6.02 -13.09
C ASP A 212 7.53 -5.57 -14.45
N ARG A 213 7.55 -6.49 -15.42
CA ARG A 213 7.13 -6.20 -16.80
C ARG A 213 5.68 -5.74 -16.89
N HIS A 214 4.81 -6.25 -16.01
CA HIS A 214 3.40 -5.85 -16.00
C HIS A 214 3.26 -4.39 -15.55
N MET A 215 3.95 -4.01 -14.49
CA MET A 215 4.00 -2.63 -14.01
C MET A 215 4.61 -1.68 -15.04
N GLU A 216 5.68 -2.10 -15.72
CA GLU A 216 6.32 -1.31 -16.79
C GLU A 216 5.37 -1.09 -17.97
N LYS A 217 4.66 -2.14 -18.43
CA LYS A 217 3.65 -2.06 -19.48
C LYS A 217 2.52 -1.10 -19.07
N LEU A 218 2.03 -1.21 -17.85
CA LEU A 218 0.97 -0.36 -17.33
C LEU A 218 1.40 1.11 -17.28
N ALA A 219 2.62 1.38 -16.82
CA ALA A 219 3.16 2.75 -16.78
C ALA A 219 3.34 3.36 -18.18
N SER A 220 3.74 2.56 -19.19
CA SER A 220 3.80 3.01 -20.58
C SER A 220 2.42 3.40 -21.09
N ALA A 221 1.44 2.53 -20.94
CA ALA A 221 0.07 2.78 -21.41
C ALA A 221 -0.59 3.99 -20.72
N VAL A 222 -0.32 4.19 -19.40
CA VAL A 222 -0.80 5.39 -18.69
C VAL A 222 -0.17 6.66 -19.25
N ARG A 223 1.14 6.67 -19.57
CA ARG A 223 1.79 7.83 -20.20
C ARG A 223 1.21 8.12 -21.59
N GLU A 224 1.00 7.10 -22.39
CA GLU A 224 0.38 7.22 -23.73
C GLU A 224 -1.03 7.80 -23.64
N ARG A 225 -1.84 7.35 -22.66
CA ARG A 225 -3.18 7.87 -22.42
C ARG A 225 -3.17 9.35 -22.04
N LEU A 226 -2.25 9.76 -21.18
CA LEU A 226 -2.09 11.17 -20.78
C LEU A 226 -1.67 12.06 -21.97
N ALA A 227 -0.78 11.58 -22.82
CA ALA A 227 -0.34 12.31 -24.02
C ALA A 227 -1.46 12.48 -25.06
N SER A 228 -2.39 11.51 -25.13
CA SER A 228 -3.53 11.56 -26.06
C SER A 228 -4.69 12.42 -25.55
N SER A 229 -4.66 12.85 -24.28
CA SER A 229 -5.72 13.65 -23.63
C SER A 229 -5.30 15.12 -23.43
N ALA A 230 -4.07 15.48 -23.79
CA ALA A 230 -3.50 16.83 -23.72
C ALA A 230 -3.60 17.54 -25.07
#